data_9729e2d099854a54763f847111f6cc0d
#
_entry.id   9729e2d099854a54763f847111f6cc0d
#
_cell.length_a   1.000
_cell.length_b   1.000
_cell.length_c   1.000
_cell.angle_alpha   90.00
_cell.angle_beta   90.00
_cell.angle_gamma   90.00
#
_symmetry.space_group_name_H-M   'P 1'
#
loop_
_entity.id
_entity.type
_entity.pdbx_description
1 polymer ?
#
loop_
_entity_poly.entity_id
_entity_poly.type
_entity_poly.pdbx_seq_one_letter_code
_entity_poly.pdbx_strand_id
1 'polypeptide(L)'
;MRHKRGGSKLGRLTAHRWALFRNLLTALFTHERITTTLAKAKAVRPLADHLVTLAKQDTLHARRQALTLVPDEMVVRRLFDTVGARYADRRGGYTRILQMGTRRGDAAPVAILELVDRPEVPKEKPDKGKKSTEPKGKEAKKARKAAAAAGRG
;
A
#
# COMPACT_ATOMS: atom_id res chain seq x y z
N MET A 1 24.36 -23.70 -19.59
CA MET A 1 24.11 -22.93 -18.33
C MET A 1 23.58 -21.53 -18.65
N ARG A 2 22.62 -21.03 -17.90
CA ARG A 2 22.01 -19.69 -18.13
C ARG A 2 22.59 -18.68 -17.13
N HIS A 3 23.85 -18.30 -17.32
CA HIS A 3 24.51 -17.31 -16.46
C HIS A 3 23.92 -15.89 -16.65
N LYS A 4 23.92 -15.04 -15.61
CA LYS A 4 23.49 -13.63 -15.60
C LYS A 4 22.02 -13.38 -16.01
N ARG A 5 21.14 -14.37 -16.00
CA ARG A 5 19.69 -14.21 -16.22
C ARG A 5 18.93 -14.18 -14.90
N GLY A 6 19.36 -13.30 -13.99
CA GLY A 6 18.65 -13.06 -12.76
C GLY A 6 17.39 -12.23 -12.96
N GLY A 7 16.44 -12.38 -12.06
CA GLY A 7 15.22 -11.60 -12.01
C GLY A 7 14.02 -12.17 -12.76
N SER A 8 12.84 -11.87 -12.27
CA SER A 8 11.56 -12.29 -12.86
C SER A 8 11.14 -11.32 -13.95
N LYS A 9 10.84 -11.82 -15.16
CA LYS A 9 10.32 -11.00 -16.27
C LYS A 9 8.86 -10.57 -16.05
N LEU A 10 8.10 -11.28 -15.23
CA LEU A 10 6.68 -11.03 -14.91
C LEU A 10 5.78 -10.92 -16.16
N GLY A 11 6.13 -11.58 -17.27
CA GLY A 11 5.40 -11.50 -18.54
C GLY A 11 5.34 -10.08 -19.14
N ARG A 12 6.34 -9.22 -18.90
CA ARG A 12 6.33 -7.80 -19.31
C ARG A 12 7.58 -7.42 -20.09
N LEU A 13 7.40 -6.46 -21.01
CA LEU A 13 8.50 -5.74 -21.63
C LEU A 13 9.32 -4.99 -20.58
N THR A 14 10.60 -4.75 -20.85
CA THR A 14 11.52 -4.17 -19.87
C THR A 14 11.03 -2.81 -19.35
N ALA A 15 10.63 -1.89 -20.23
CA ALA A 15 10.12 -0.58 -19.81
C ALA A 15 8.89 -0.68 -18.91
N HIS A 16 7.91 -1.50 -19.28
CA HIS A 16 6.69 -1.73 -18.49
C HIS A 16 6.99 -2.40 -17.13
N ARG A 17 7.98 -3.30 -17.08
CA ARG A 17 8.42 -3.92 -15.83
C ARG A 17 9.06 -2.92 -14.88
N TRP A 18 9.92 -2.03 -15.39
CA TRP A 18 10.51 -0.98 -14.57
C TRP A 18 9.48 0.04 -14.08
N ALA A 19 8.52 0.42 -14.91
CA ALA A 19 7.39 1.27 -14.47
C ALA A 19 6.60 0.60 -13.34
N LEU A 20 6.30 -0.71 -13.45
CA LEU A 20 5.67 -1.47 -12.38
C LEU A 20 6.49 -1.43 -11.07
N PHE A 21 7.80 -1.62 -11.15
CA PHE A 21 8.66 -1.60 -9.95
C PHE A 21 8.70 -0.22 -9.31
N ARG A 22 8.82 0.86 -10.10
CA ARG A 22 8.75 2.23 -9.60
C ARG A 22 7.45 2.50 -8.85
N ASN A 23 6.32 2.14 -9.41
CA ASN A 23 5.01 2.32 -8.77
C ASN A 23 4.89 1.51 -7.47
N LEU A 24 5.35 0.26 -7.44
CA LEU A 24 5.32 -0.57 -6.24
C LEU A 24 6.26 -0.05 -5.14
N LEU A 25 7.44 0.46 -5.50
CA LEU A 25 8.38 1.06 -4.55
C LEU A 25 7.84 2.37 -3.98
N THR A 26 7.29 3.25 -4.83
CA THR A 26 6.62 4.48 -4.39
C THR A 26 5.50 4.16 -3.41
N ALA A 27 4.61 3.23 -3.76
CA ALA A 27 3.52 2.82 -2.87
C ALA A 27 4.02 2.19 -1.55
N LEU A 28 5.10 1.37 -1.61
CA LEU A 28 5.68 0.76 -0.42
C LEU A 28 6.23 1.81 0.56
N PHE A 29 6.99 2.80 0.08
CA PHE A 29 7.56 3.82 0.97
C PHE A 29 6.54 4.90 1.39
N THR A 30 5.44 5.06 0.66
CA THR A 30 4.31 5.92 1.08
C THR A 30 3.50 5.27 2.19
N HIS A 31 3.13 3.99 2.04
CA HIS A 31 2.20 3.31 2.94
C HIS A 31 2.89 2.34 3.91
N GLU A 32 4.19 2.09 3.74
CA GLU A 32 5.02 1.12 4.50
C GLU A 32 4.52 -0.34 4.40
N ARG A 33 3.39 -0.58 3.75
CA ARG A 33 2.76 -1.88 3.55
C ARG A 33 1.91 -1.87 2.28
N ILE A 34 2.13 -2.85 1.41
CA ILE A 34 1.35 -3.02 0.18
C ILE A 34 0.90 -4.47 0.00
N THR A 35 -0.28 -4.65 -0.58
CA THR A 35 -0.79 -5.98 -0.96
C THR A 35 -0.60 -6.18 -2.46
N THR A 36 0.06 -7.27 -2.86
CA THR A 36 0.32 -7.58 -4.26
C THR A 36 0.45 -9.09 -4.47
N THR A 37 0.71 -9.54 -5.70
CA THR A 37 0.97 -10.97 -5.93
C THR A 37 2.36 -11.35 -5.42
N LEU A 38 2.50 -12.60 -4.93
CA LEU A 38 3.75 -13.12 -4.38
C LEU A 38 4.95 -12.96 -5.35
N ALA A 39 4.73 -13.18 -6.66
CA ALA A 39 5.78 -13.03 -7.67
C ALA A 39 6.27 -11.58 -7.78
N LYS A 40 5.36 -10.59 -7.73
CA LYS A 40 5.71 -9.16 -7.75
C LYS A 40 6.42 -8.74 -6.46
N ALA A 41 5.93 -9.19 -5.30
CA ALA A 41 6.57 -8.93 -4.01
C ALA A 41 8.01 -9.44 -3.98
N LYS A 42 8.23 -10.70 -4.41
CA LYS A 42 9.59 -11.28 -4.50
C LYS A 42 10.51 -10.53 -5.46
N ALA A 43 9.99 -10.02 -6.58
CA ALA A 43 10.78 -9.29 -7.56
C ALA A 43 11.15 -7.87 -7.09
N VAL A 44 10.30 -7.20 -6.31
CA VAL A 44 10.52 -5.83 -5.81
C VAL A 44 11.36 -5.80 -4.52
N ARG A 45 11.31 -6.85 -3.70
CA ARG A 45 12.02 -6.93 -2.41
C ARG A 45 13.50 -6.52 -2.48
N PRO A 46 14.33 -7.04 -3.40
CA PRO A 46 15.74 -6.65 -3.47
C PRO A 46 15.94 -5.16 -3.76
N LEU A 47 15.07 -4.57 -4.59
CA LEU A 47 15.12 -3.14 -4.91
C LEU A 47 14.73 -2.28 -3.71
N ALA A 48 13.72 -2.71 -2.94
CA ALA A 48 13.33 -2.04 -1.70
C ALA A 48 14.46 -2.09 -0.66
N ASP A 49 15.07 -3.25 -0.45
CA ASP A 49 16.20 -3.40 0.48
C ASP A 49 17.41 -2.55 0.03
N HIS A 50 17.68 -2.47 -1.28
CA HIS A 50 18.72 -1.59 -1.82
C HIS A 50 18.45 -0.10 -1.54
N LEU A 51 17.20 0.36 -1.72
CA LEU A 51 16.82 1.74 -1.44
C LEU A 51 16.99 2.11 0.05
N VAL A 52 16.66 1.20 0.97
CA VAL A 52 16.92 1.42 2.41
C VAL A 52 18.42 1.50 2.70
N THR A 53 19.24 0.67 2.03
CA THR A 53 20.70 0.74 2.16
C THR A 53 21.26 2.08 1.67
N LEU A 54 20.75 2.61 0.54
CA LEU A 54 21.12 3.95 0.06
C LEU A 54 20.68 5.04 1.05
N ALA A 55 19.48 4.92 1.62
CA ALA A 55 18.98 5.88 2.59
C ALA A 55 19.86 5.98 3.85
N LYS A 56 20.44 4.88 4.29
CA LYS A 56 21.36 4.84 5.43
C LYS A 56 22.68 5.58 5.17
N GLN A 57 23.10 5.72 3.91
CA GLN A 57 24.33 6.43 3.56
C GLN A 57 24.16 7.95 3.57
N ASP A 58 22.96 8.44 3.38
CA ASP A 58 22.52 9.84 3.35
C ASP A 58 23.46 10.79 2.58
N THR A 59 24.00 10.34 1.45
CA THR A 59 24.81 11.15 0.56
C THR A 59 23.97 11.72 -0.59
N LEU A 60 24.38 12.86 -1.15
CA LEU A 60 23.74 13.43 -2.35
C LEU A 60 23.72 12.41 -3.51
N HIS A 61 24.79 11.65 -3.66
CA HIS A 61 24.87 10.59 -4.68
C HIS A 61 23.80 9.50 -4.45
N ALA A 62 23.65 9.03 -3.20
CA ALA A 62 22.62 8.05 -2.85
C ALA A 62 21.19 8.58 -3.10
N ARG A 63 20.93 9.86 -2.79
CA ARG A 63 19.64 10.51 -3.07
C ARG A 63 19.36 10.55 -4.59
N ARG A 64 20.34 10.90 -5.41
CA ARG A 64 20.21 10.86 -6.88
C ARG A 64 19.96 9.46 -7.42
N GLN A 65 20.63 8.44 -6.89
CA GLN A 65 20.37 7.05 -7.26
C GLN A 65 18.95 6.61 -6.86
N ALA A 66 18.47 6.97 -5.68
CA ALA A 66 17.11 6.65 -5.23
C ALA A 66 16.05 7.27 -6.16
N LEU A 67 16.24 8.51 -6.64
CA LEU A 67 15.33 9.18 -7.57
C LEU A 67 15.20 8.45 -8.92
N THR A 68 16.17 7.68 -9.36
CA THR A 68 16.04 6.87 -10.60
C THR A 68 15.04 5.74 -10.43
N LEU A 69 14.87 5.22 -9.20
CA LEU A 69 13.96 4.12 -8.87
C LEU A 69 12.62 4.62 -8.33
N VAL A 70 12.60 5.71 -7.60
CA VAL A 70 11.41 6.35 -7.03
C VAL A 70 11.39 7.81 -7.51
N PRO A 71 10.64 8.15 -8.57
CA PRO A 71 10.66 9.48 -9.17
C PRO A 71 9.97 10.55 -8.32
N ASP A 72 9.28 10.17 -7.25
CA ASP A 72 8.60 11.07 -6.34
C ASP A 72 9.57 11.59 -5.26
N GLU A 73 9.90 12.88 -5.33
CA GLU A 73 10.83 13.55 -4.40
C GLU A 73 10.34 13.52 -2.95
N MET A 74 9.03 13.65 -2.72
CA MET A 74 8.46 13.62 -1.37
C MET A 74 8.65 12.26 -0.71
N VAL A 75 8.48 11.19 -1.49
CA VAL A 75 8.69 9.82 -1.02
C VAL A 75 10.18 9.55 -0.77
N VAL A 76 11.06 10.04 -1.64
CA VAL A 76 12.52 9.93 -1.44
C VAL A 76 12.94 10.71 -0.19
N ARG A 77 12.45 11.92 0.02
CA ARG A 77 12.71 12.70 1.23
C ARG A 77 12.31 11.91 2.48
N ARG A 78 11.09 11.39 2.53
CA ARG A 78 10.62 10.54 3.63
C ARG A 78 11.49 9.29 3.82
N LEU A 79 11.92 8.65 2.73
CA LEU A 79 12.80 7.49 2.78
C LEU A 79 14.12 7.80 3.51
N PHE A 80 14.76 8.93 3.20
CA PHE A 80 16.04 9.31 3.81
C PHE A 80 15.85 9.83 5.24
N ASP A 81 14.88 10.72 5.47
CA ASP A 81 14.71 11.40 6.75
C ASP A 81 14.10 10.47 7.84
N THR A 82 13.19 9.59 7.47
CA THR A 82 12.45 8.76 8.43
C THR A 82 12.88 7.29 8.40
N VAL A 83 12.86 6.67 7.20
CA VAL A 83 13.11 5.23 7.07
C VAL A 83 14.59 4.93 7.26
N GLY A 84 15.49 5.71 6.65
CA GLY A 84 16.94 5.53 6.79
C GLY A 84 17.40 5.55 8.26
N ALA A 85 16.93 6.52 9.02
CA ALA A 85 17.22 6.66 10.44
C ALA A 85 16.71 5.46 11.27
N ARG A 86 15.49 4.97 10.97
CA ARG A 86 14.89 3.84 11.66
C ARG A 86 15.70 2.54 11.52
N TYR A 87 16.37 2.36 10.39
CA TYR A 87 17.15 1.16 10.10
C TYR A 87 18.66 1.33 10.28
N ALA A 88 19.12 2.38 10.95
CA ALA A 88 20.55 2.69 11.12
C ALA A 88 21.36 1.48 11.64
N ASP A 89 20.86 0.79 12.68
CA ASP A 89 21.55 -0.33 13.32
C ASP A 89 21.35 -1.68 12.61
N ARG A 90 20.37 -1.79 11.71
CA ARG A 90 20.04 -3.04 11.05
C ARG A 90 20.92 -3.26 9.83
N ARG A 91 21.61 -4.40 9.75
CA ARG A 91 22.55 -4.71 8.65
C ARG A 91 21.88 -5.18 7.36
N GLY A 92 20.57 -5.57 7.39
CA GLY A 92 19.84 -6.03 6.20
C GLY A 92 18.48 -6.63 6.53
N GLY A 93 17.74 -7.09 5.50
CA GLY A 93 16.41 -7.67 5.65
C GLY A 93 15.40 -6.67 6.18
N TYR A 94 15.32 -5.51 5.54
CA TYR A 94 14.45 -4.40 5.94
C TYR A 94 12.99 -4.64 5.60
N THR A 95 12.72 -5.58 4.68
CA THR A 95 11.38 -5.89 4.22
C THR A 95 10.97 -7.32 4.53
N ARG A 96 9.69 -7.55 4.77
CA ARG A 96 9.08 -8.84 5.03
C ARG A 96 7.94 -9.12 4.05
N ILE A 97 7.81 -10.37 3.60
CA ILE A 97 6.72 -10.83 2.76
C ILE A 97 5.86 -11.79 3.57
N LEU A 98 4.58 -11.45 3.74
CA LEU A 98 3.57 -12.29 4.38
C LEU A 98 2.63 -12.83 3.31
N GLN A 99 2.50 -14.17 3.22
CA GLN A 99 1.58 -14.80 2.28
C GLN A 99 0.16 -14.77 2.86
N MET A 100 -0.83 -14.41 2.02
CA MET A 100 -2.23 -14.26 2.43
C MET A 100 -3.16 -15.35 1.83
N GLY A 101 -2.63 -16.24 1.00
CA GLY A 101 -3.45 -17.22 0.28
C GLY A 101 -3.61 -16.86 -1.20
N THR A 102 -4.72 -17.31 -1.80
CA THR A 102 -5.00 -17.13 -3.22
C THR A 102 -6.13 -16.11 -3.45
N ARG A 103 -6.02 -15.35 -4.55
CA ARG A 103 -7.04 -14.40 -4.98
C ARG A 103 -8.22 -15.12 -5.62
N ARG A 104 -9.47 -14.69 -5.31
CA ARG A 104 -10.67 -15.19 -5.98
C ARG A 104 -10.64 -14.83 -7.47
N GLY A 105 -11.04 -15.72 -8.32
CA GLY A 105 -11.10 -15.55 -9.77
C GLY A 105 -9.95 -16.25 -10.50
N ASP A 106 -8.69 -15.84 -10.26
CA ASP A 106 -7.52 -16.37 -10.96
C ASP A 106 -6.58 -17.23 -10.10
N ALA A 107 -6.95 -17.49 -8.84
CA ALA A 107 -6.15 -18.26 -7.88
C ALA A 107 -4.70 -17.79 -7.73
N ALA A 108 -4.37 -16.54 -8.10
CA ALA A 108 -3.03 -16.01 -7.99
C ALA A 108 -2.63 -15.91 -6.51
N PRO A 109 -1.41 -16.36 -6.10
CA PRO A 109 -0.94 -16.21 -4.73
C PRO A 109 -0.74 -14.74 -4.40
N VAL A 110 -1.40 -14.27 -3.35
CA VAL A 110 -1.35 -12.90 -2.84
C VAL A 110 -0.41 -12.83 -1.64
N ALA A 111 0.32 -11.75 -1.53
CA ALA A 111 1.21 -11.49 -0.41
C ALA A 111 1.19 -10.00 -0.04
N ILE A 112 1.50 -9.75 1.22
CA ILE A 112 1.81 -8.42 1.72
C ILE A 112 3.32 -8.26 1.72
N LEU A 113 3.81 -7.17 1.14
CA LEU A 113 5.17 -6.68 1.31
C LEU A 113 5.13 -5.50 2.26
N GLU A 114 5.90 -5.57 3.35
CA GLU A 114 5.92 -4.52 4.38
C GLU A 114 7.33 -4.26 4.90
N LEU A 115 7.54 -3.08 5.47
CA LEU A 115 8.74 -2.73 6.24
C LEU A 115 8.66 -3.40 7.62
N VAL A 116 9.77 -3.99 8.09
CA VAL A 116 9.79 -4.81 9.32
C VAL A 116 9.51 -3.97 10.57
N ASP A 117 10.14 -2.81 10.70
CA ASP A 117 10.04 -1.93 11.87
C ASP A 117 9.03 -0.79 11.61
N ARG A 118 7.89 -1.13 11.06
CA ARG A 118 6.81 -0.20 10.83
C ARG A 118 6.20 0.24 12.16
N PRO A 119 5.95 1.54 12.40
CA PRO A 119 5.13 1.99 13.53
C PRO A 119 3.74 1.34 13.41
N GLU A 120 3.31 0.68 14.46
CA GLU A 120 1.95 0.11 14.49
C GLU A 120 0.96 1.27 14.46
N VAL A 121 0.28 1.46 13.34
CA VAL A 121 -0.92 2.28 13.31
C VAL A 121 -1.94 1.55 14.18
N PRO A 122 -2.49 2.18 15.25
CA PRO A 122 -3.54 1.57 16.03
C PRO A 122 -4.63 1.10 15.04
N LYS A 123 -4.96 -0.19 15.07
CA LYS A 123 -6.09 -0.71 14.29
C LYS A 123 -7.32 0.00 14.81
N GLU A 124 -7.82 0.99 14.09
CA GLU A 124 -9.20 1.42 14.28
C GLU A 124 -10.03 0.15 14.18
N LYS A 125 -10.62 -0.24 15.30
CA LYS A 125 -11.59 -1.33 15.33
C LYS A 125 -12.66 -0.92 14.32
N PRO A 126 -13.02 -1.77 13.34
CA PRO A 126 -14.13 -1.44 12.45
C PRO A 126 -15.32 -1.08 13.35
N ASP A 127 -15.76 0.17 13.26
CA ASP A 127 -16.96 0.65 13.92
C ASP A 127 -18.06 -0.30 13.50
N LYS A 128 -18.47 -1.17 14.43
CA LYS A 128 -19.59 -2.09 14.23
C LYS A 128 -20.83 -1.19 14.10
N GLY A 129 -21.15 -0.87 12.84
CA GLY A 129 -22.28 -0.18 12.32
C GLY A 129 -23.28 0.27 13.38
N LYS A 130 -23.35 1.56 13.62
CA LYS A 130 -24.59 2.19 14.04
C LYS A 130 -25.64 1.80 12.99
N LYS A 131 -26.43 0.77 13.32
CA LYS A 131 -27.69 0.48 12.67
C LYS A 131 -28.45 1.81 12.64
N SER A 132 -28.52 2.44 11.48
CA SER A 132 -29.45 3.52 11.22
C SER A 132 -30.85 2.95 11.43
N THR A 133 -31.41 3.18 12.59
CA THR A 133 -32.85 3.00 12.83
C THR A 133 -33.54 4.10 12.04
N GLU A 134 -33.97 3.74 10.83
CA GLU A 134 -34.96 4.55 10.13
C GLU A 134 -36.21 4.70 11.01
N PRO A 135 -36.68 5.91 11.26
CA PRO A 135 -37.96 6.09 11.96
C PRO A 135 -39.06 5.59 11.03
N LYS A 136 -39.72 4.51 11.45
CA LYS A 136 -40.86 3.92 10.79
C LYS A 136 -41.90 5.01 10.51
N GLY A 137 -42.23 5.19 9.23
CA GLY A 137 -43.24 6.10 8.67
C GLY A 137 -44.68 5.83 9.12
N LYS A 138 -44.98 6.08 10.38
CA LYS A 138 -46.36 6.11 10.89
C LYS A 138 -46.89 7.51 11.15
N GLU A 139 -46.04 8.52 11.27
CA GLU A 139 -46.51 9.92 11.51
C GLU A 139 -46.84 10.69 10.23
N ALA A 140 -46.23 10.34 9.08
CA ALA A 140 -46.53 11.01 7.81
C ALA A 140 -47.97 10.74 7.29
N LYS A 141 -48.61 9.68 7.72
CA LYS A 141 -49.99 9.33 7.31
C LYS A 141 -51.06 10.07 8.12
N LYS A 142 -50.73 10.50 9.36
CA LYS A 142 -51.67 11.24 10.23
C LYS A 142 -51.74 12.73 9.86
N ALA A 143 -50.64 13.31 9.43
CA ALA A 143 -50.59 14.72 8.98
C ALA A 143 -51.33 14.94 7.64
N ARG A 144 -51.25 13.96 6.70
CA ARG A 144 -52.00 14.07 5.41
C ARG A 144 -53.48 13.92 5.55
N LYS A 145 -53.99 13.23 6.59
CA LYS A 145 -55.45 13.08 6.83
C LYS A 145 -56.04 14.26 7.54
N ALA A 146 -55.26 15.04 8.30
CA ALA A 146 -55.69 16.28 8.96
C ALA A 146 -55.79 17.47 7.98
N ALA A 147 -54.87 17.54 7.00
CA ALA A 147 -54.87 18.59 5.98
C ALA A 147 -56.01 18.44 4.94
N ALA A 148 -56.49 17.22 4.71
CA ALA A 148 -57.61 16.96 3.80
C ALA A 148 -59.01 17.26 4.40
N ALA A 149 -59.11 17.42 5.72
CA ALA A 149 -60.37 17.73 6.41
C ALA A 149 -60.61 19.23 6.62
N ALA A 150 -59.57 20.07 6.47
CA ALA A 150 -59.68 21.53 6.68
C ALA A 150 -59.95 22.36 5.40
N GLY A 151 -60.05 21.70 4.24
CA GLY A 151 -60.26 22.38 2.93
C GLY A 151 -61.66 22.29 2.34
N ARG A 152 -62.70 22.02 3.15
CA ARG A 152 -64.10 22.10 2.73
C ARG A 152 -64.90 22.85 3.80
N GLY A 153 -64.91 24.11 3.62
CA GLY A 153 -65.76 25.05 4.26
C GLY A 153 -65.81 26.34 3.48
#